data_73c530441302aaf162297924d654ce92
#
_entry.id   73c530441302aaf162297924d654ce92
#
_cell.length_a   1.000
_cell.length_b   1.000
_cell.length_c   1.000
_cell.angle_alpha   90.00
_cell.angle_beta   90.00
_cell.angle_gamma   90.00
#
_symmetry.space_group_name_H-M   'P 1'
#
loop_
_entity.id
_entity.type
_entity.pdbx_description
1 polymer ?
#
loop_
_entity_poly.entity_id
_entity_poly.type
_entity_poly.pdbx_seq_one_letter_code
_entity_poly.pdbx_strand_id
1 'polypeptide(L)'
;MSVVCCASTSWAQHKTTVPVSKLDSMQYLENVVVYAKKPYQEVIPAQTLSGKRLEGLNSHSVADAIRYFSGVQIKDYGGVGGVKTVDIRSMGTNHMGVFYDGIQLGNAQNGQIDLGKFSLDNIDEISLYNGQKSEIFQPARDFGSAGTIYIRTHHPRFEEGKNDNFNVTLRTGSFGLANPSIRWEHRFSPSLSMNFNTEYTFATGQYHFRYHKKFSDGTLAWDTTAVRKNGDVKALRVEGGLFGNIPHGVWNLKFYYYDSERGIPGAIVNNVWKT
;
A
#
# COMPACT_ATOMS: atom_id res chain seq x y z
N MET A 1 38.85 -64.05 -3.59
CA MET A 1 39.82 -62.99 -3.16
C MET A 1 40.48 -62.45 -4.41
N SER A 2 40.03 -61.33 -4.94
CA SER A 2 40.65 -60.66 -6.06
C SER A 2 40.87 -59.20 -5.67
N VAL A 3 42.15 -58.85 -5.61
CA VAL A 3 42.63 -57.49 -5.28
C VAL A 3 42.66 -56.73 -6.58
N VAL A 4 41.89 -55.63 -6.66
CA VAL A 4 41.94 -54.66 -7.76
C VAL A 4 42.88 -53.53 -7.36
N CYS A 5 43.97 -53.40 -8.11
CA CYS A 5 44.94 -52.35 -7.94
C CYS A 5 44.54 -51.14 -8.81
N CYS A 6 44.21 -50.01 -8.20
CA CYS A 6 43.96 -48.76 -8.87
C CYS A 6 45.26 -48.03 -9.11
N ALA A 7 45.67 -47.89 -10.35
CA ALA A 7 46.79 -47.07 -10.78
C ALA A 7 46.30 -45.62 -11.00
N SER A 8 46.82 -44.65 -10.25
CA SER A 8 46.59 -43.24 -10.42
C SER A 8 47.61 -42.66 -11.43
N THR A 9 47.13 -42.21 -12.56
CA THR A 9 47.93 -41.45 -13.53
C THR A 9 47.95 -39.96 -13.15
N SER A 10 49.08 -39.46 -12.72
CA SER A 10 49.31 -38.04 -12.52
C SER A 10 49.59 -37.36 -13.86
N TRP A 11 48.77 -36.41 -14.22
CA TRP A 11 49.02 -35.56 -15.40
C TRP A 11 49.89 -34.35 -14.96
N ALA A 12 51.06 -34.25 -15.56
CA ALA A 12 51.97 -33.11 -15.38
C ALA A 12 51.34 -31.86 -16.00
N GLN A 13 51.33 -30.80 -15.22
CA GLN A 13 50.85 -29.46 -15.65
C GLN A 13 51.78 -28.93 -16.74
N HIS A 14 51.23 -28.72 -17.93
CA HIS A 14 51.91 -28.00 -19.00
C HIS A 14 51.93 -26.52 -18.66
N LYS A 15 53.10 -25.94 -18.42
CA LYS A 15 53.31 -24.50 -18.26
C LYS A 15 53.02 -23.83 -19.60
N THR A 16 51.81 -23.28 -19.74
CA THR A 16 51.50 -22.36 -20.82
C THR A 16 52.16 -21.01 -20.49
N THR A 17 53.19 -20.65 -21.22
CA THR A 17 53.74 -19.29 -21.19
C THR A 17 52.72 -18.36 -21.80
N VAL A 18 52.04 -17.60 -20.95
CA VAL A 18 51.18 -16.49 -21.35
C VAL A 18 52.06 -15.41 -21.97
N PRO A 19 51.83 -14.98 -23.22
CA PRO A 19 52.57 -13.86 -23.77
C PRO A 19 52.28 -12.62 -22.95
N VAL A 20 53.32 -11.98 -22.50
CA VAL A 20 53.22 -10.65 -21.81
C VAL A 20 52.60 -9.68 -22.84
N SER A 21 51.31 -9.50 -22.78
CA SER A 21 50.64 -8.47 -23.55
C SER A 21 51.00 -7.11 -22.95
N LYS A 22 51.37 -6.21 -23.85
CA LYS A 22 51.82 -4.86 -23.63
C LYS A 22 51.01 -4.17 -22.54
N LEU A 23 51.72 -3.72 -21.51
CA LEU A 23 51.22 -2.89 -20.38
C LEU A 23 50.83 -1.47 -20.80
N ASP A 24 50.38 -1.28 -22.04
CA ASP A 24 50.07 0.05 -22.57
C ASP A 24 48.70 0.12 -23.29
N SER A 25 47.73 -0.57 -22.74
CA SER A 25 46.35 -0.29 -23.05
C SER A 25 45.73 0.48 -21.85
N MET A 26 45.67 1.80 -21.95
CA MET A 26 44.76 2.59 -21.11
C MET A 26 43.36 2.02 -21.30
N GLN A 27 42.91 1.23 -20.34
CA GLN A 27 41.48 0.95 -20.20
C GLN A 27 40.82 2.24 -19.74
N TYR A 28 40.14 2.91 -20.65
CA TYR A 28 39.18 3.91 -20.28
C TYR A 28 38.06 3.22 -19.49
N LEU A 29 38.14 3.29 -18.21
CA LEU A 29 37.00 3.02 -17.35
C LEU A 29 35.95 4.10 -17.68
N GLU A 30 34.84 3.68 -18.24
CA GLU A 30 33.70 4.57 -18.32
C GLU A 30 33.44 5.14 -16.93
N ASN A 31 33.40 6.46 -16.84
CA ASN A 31 33.13 7.14 -15.59
C ASN A 31 31.75 6.66 -15.07
N VAL A 32 31.75 5.76 -14.12
CA VAL A 32 30.54 5.40 -13.39
C VAL A 32 30.21 6.61 -12.51
N VAL A 33 29.39 7.50 -13.02
CA VAL A 33 28.86 8.61 -12.24
C VAL A 33 27.85 8.03 -11.26
N VAL A 34 28.30 7.72 -10.06
CA VAL A 34 27.42 7.35 -8.96
C VAL A 34 26.74 8.62 -8.47
N TYR A 35 25.51 8.85 -8.92
CA TYR A 35 24.64 9.85 -8.33
C TYR A 35 24.20 9.36 -6.95
N ALA A 36 25.03 9.56 -5.94
CA ALA A 36 24.58 9.46 -4.56
C ALA A 36 23.70 10.68 -4.28
N LYS A 37 22.39 10.53 -4.27
CA LYS A 37 21.53 11.51 -3.62
C LYS A 37 21.98 11.54 -2.15
N LYS A 38 22.58 12.66 -1.71
CA LYS A 38 22.80 12.90 -0.28
C LYS A 38 21.46 12.69 0.41
N PRO A 39 21.35 11.80 1.40
CA PRO A 39 20.10 11.62 2.11
C PRO A 39 19.71 12.97 2.67
N TYR A 40 18.65 13.55 2.16
CA TYR A 40 18.09 14.79 2.69
C TYR A 40 17.54 14.47 4.07
N GLN A 41 18.22 14.99 5.08
CA GLN A 41 17.77 14.82 6.45
C GLN A 41 16.68 15.86 6.70
N GLU A 42 15.44 15.40 6.78
CA GLU A 42 14.32 16.27 7.08
C GLU A 42 14.47 16.87 8.49
N VAL A 43 14.21 18.16 8.61
CA VAL A 43 14.24 18.86 9.90
C VAL A 43 13.15 18.31 10.83
N ILE A 44 12.02 17.92 10.27
CA ILE A 44 10.93 17.23 10.96
C ILE A 44 10.85 15.81 10.41
N PRO A 45 11.26 14.79 11.18
CA PRO A 45 11.23 13.42 10.69
C PRO A 45 9.80 12.97 10.43
N ALA A 46 9.56 12.45 9.23
CA ALA A 46 8.31 11.80 8.89
C ALA A 46 8.22 10.43 9.56
N GLN A 47 7.02 10.03 9.92
CA GLN A 47 6.74 8.63 10.21
C GLN A 47 6.45 7.90 8.89
N THR A 48 7.22 6.87 8.58
CA THR A 48 7.13 6.19 7.29
C THR A 48 6.90 4.70 7.45
N LEU A 49 5.95 4.16 6.69
CA LEU A 49 5.70 2.73 6.50
C LEU A 49 5.99 2.37 5.05
N SER A 50 6.92 1.46 4.81
CA SER A 50 7.30 1.03 3.46
C SER A 50 7.82 -0.41 3.45
N GLY A 51 7.82 -1.04 2.27
CA GLY A 51 8.38 -2.37 2.03
C GLY A 51 7.87 -3.41 3.01
N LYS A 52 8.76 -4.26 3.55
CA LYS A 52 8.42 -5.36 4.45
C LYS A 52 7.65 -4.95 5.70
N ARG A 53 7.84 -3.71 6.20
CA ARG A 53 7.08 -3.22 7.35
C ARG A 53 5.62 -2.98 6.99
N LEU A 54 5.35 -2.44 5.82
CA LEU A 54 3.99 -2.22 5.31
C LEU A 54 3.29 -3.55 5.02
N GLU A 55 3.97 -4.46 4.33
CA GLU A 55 3.47 -5.80 4.02
C GLU A 55 3.16 -6.61 5.28
N GLY A 56 4.04 -6.54 6.30
CA GLY A 56 3.90 -7.27 7.56
C GLY A 56 2.71 -6.83 8.42
N LEU A 57 2.10 -5.65 8.16
CA LEU A 57 0.92 -5.19 8.89
C LEU A 57 -0.35 -5.98 8.54
N ASN A 58 -0.37 -6.65 7.39
CA ASN A 58 -1.53 -7.36 6.86
C ASN A 58 -2.85 -6.55 6.96
N SER A 59 -2.74 -5.26 6.74
CA SER A 59 -3.87 -4.33 6.80
C SER A 59 -4.65 -4.33 5.49
N HIS A 60 -5.97 -4.06 5.54
CA HIS A 60 -6.82 -4.06 4.35
C HIS A 60 -6.83 -2.73 3.61
N SER A 61 -6.57 -1.64 4.31
CA SER A 61 -6.63 -0.30 3.75
C SER A 61 -5.53 0.60 4.28
N VAL A 62 -5.28 1.70 3.58
CA VAL A 62 -4.38 2.77 4.04
C VAL A 62 -4.76 3.26 5.43
N ALA A 63 -6.05 3.43 5.72
CA ALA A 63 -6.52 3.84 7.03
C ALA A 63 -6.07 2.87 8.14
N ASP A 64 -6.14 1.57 7.89
CA ASP A 64 -5.73 0.56 8.86
C ASP A 64 -4.21 0.57 9.08
N ALA A 65 -3.42 0.80 8.03
CA ALA A 65 -1.97 0.91 8.13
C ALA A 65 -1.54 2.18 8.89
N ILE A 66 -2.17 3.31 8.65
CA ILE A 66 -1.85 4.58 9.31
C ILE A 66 -2.12 4.54 10.82
N ARG A 67 -2.97 3.64 11.30
CA ARG A 67 -3.23 3.43 12.74
C ARG A 67 -1.96 3.17 13.54
N TYR A 68 -0.91 2.66 12.90
CA TYR A 68 0.37 2.39 13.55
C TYR A 68 1.29 3.62 13.68
N PHE A 69 0.87 4.77 13.15
CA PHE A 69 1.59 6.03 13.35
C PHE A 69 1.23 6.66 14.70
N SER A 70 2.22 7.28 15.33
CA SER A 70 2.04 7.97 16.60
C SER A 70 1.19 9.23 16.41
N GLY A 71 0.24 9.45 17.33
CA GLY A 71 -0.62 10.62 17.32
C GLY A 71 -1.74 10.59 16.29
N VAL A 72 -2.00 9.44 15.68
CA VAL A 72 -3.08 9.23 14.71
C VAL A 72 -4.24 8.53 15.37
N GLN A 73 -5.43 9.04 15.10
CA GLN A 73 -6.70 8.43 15.46
C GLN A 73 -7.52 8.15 14.20
N ILE A 74 -7.94 6.90 14.02
CA ILE A 74 -8.84 6.51 12.94
C ILE A 74 -10.27 6.55 13.47
N LYS A 75 -11.12 7.30 12.79
CA LYS A 75 -12.57 7.27 13.00
C LYS A 75 -13.17 6.31 11.98
N ASP A 76 -13.64 5.18 12.47
CA ASP A 76 -14.22 4.10 11.67
C ASP A 76 -15.75 4.14 11.84
N TYR A 77 -16.46 4.33 10.74
CA TYR A 77 -17.92 4.49 10.71
C TYR A 77 -18.63 3.25 10.18
N GLY A 78 -18.10 2.06 10.37
CA GLY A 78 -18.82 0.87 9.97
C GLY A 78 -18.00 -0.40 9.74
N GLY A 79 -16.78 -0.48 10.24
CA GLY A 79 -15.93 -1.68 10.14
C GLY A 79 -15.43 -1.94 8.72
N VAL A 80 -15.56 -3.19 8.25
CA VAL A 80 -15.19 -3.55 6.88
C VAL A 80 -16.11 -2.81 5.91
N GLY A 81 -15.55 -1.97 5.04
CA GLY A 81 -16.32 -1.16 4.09
C GLY A 81 -16.91 0.13 4.67
N GLY A 82 -16.78 0.40 5.95
CA GLY A 82 -17.13 1.68 6.55
C GLY A 82 -16.21 2.82 6.08
N VAL A 83 -16.72 4.05 6.15
CA VAL A 83 -15.90 5.24 5.93
C VAL A 83 -14.87 5.33 7.03
N LYS A 84 -13.60 5.51 6.65
CA LYS A 84 -12.48 5.65 7.60
C LYS A 84 -11.78 6.98 7.39
N THR A 85 -11.94 7.87 8.35
CA THR A 85 -11.27 9.17 8.34
C THR A 85 -10.15 9.23 9.37
N VAL A 86 -9.19 10.09 9.12
CA VAL A 86 -7.99 10.22 9.96
C VAL A 86 -7.99 11.55 10.67
N ASP A 87 -7.71 11.53 11.95
CA ASP A 87 -7.48 12.69 12.79
C ASP A 87 -6.07 12.60 13.37
N ILE A 88 -5.29 13.66 13.22
CA ILE A 88 -3.95 13.74 13.79
C ILE A 88 -3.96 14.74 14.94
N ARG A 89 -3.50 14.30 16.12
CA ARG A 89 -3.37 15.12 17.32
C ARG A 89 -4.67 15.86 17.68
N SER A 90 -5.81 15.26 17.38
CA SER A 90 -7.14 15.84 17.66
C SER A 90 -7.40 17.20 16.98
N MET A 91 -6.73 17.47 15.86
CA MET A 91 -6.93 18.71 15.09
C MET A 91 -8.14 18.66 14.16
N GLY A 92 -8.79 17.52 14.07
CA GLY A 92 -9.97 17.29 13.24
C GLY A 92 -9.65 16.75 11.86
N THR A 93 -10.58 15.97 11.33
CA THR A 93 -10.42 15.25 10.07
C THR A 93 -10.43 16.16 8.83
N ASN A 94 -10.91 17.39 8.96
CA ASN A 94 -11.03 18.36 7.86
C ASN A 94 -9.72 19.13 7.57
N HIS A 95 -8.77 19.07 8.51
CA HIS A 95 -7.51 19.81 8.44
C HIS A 95 -6.33 18.97 7.95
N MET A 96 -6.63 17.79 7.39
CA MET A 96 -5.64 16.85 6.92
C MET A 96 -5.40 17.00 5.42
N GLY A 97 -4.13 17.12 5.03
CA GLY A 97 -3.72 16.98 3.65
C GLY A 97 -3.46 15.50 3.33
N VAL A 98 -4.04 14.98 2.27
CA VAL A 98 -3.74 13.64 1.75
C VAL A 98 -3.32 13.76 0.30
N PHE A 99 -2.16 13.22 0.00
CA PHE A 99 -1.57 13.24 -1.33
C PHE A 99 -1.38 11.81 -1.83
N TYR A 100 -1.90 11.54 -3.00
CA TYR A 100 -1.76 10.27 -3.70
C TYR A 100 -0.89 10.48 -4.93
N ASP A 101 0.35 9.99 -4.90
CA ASP A 101 1.39 10.24 -5.91
C ASP A 101 1.57 11.73 -6.27
N GLY A 102 1.53 12.58 -5.24
CA GLY A 102 1.70 14.02 -5.40
C GLY A 102 0.43 14.80 -5.77
N ILE A 103 -0.69 14.12 -6.03
CA ILE A 103 -1.99 14.74 -6.28
C ILE A 103 -2.74 14.84 -4.96
N GLN A 104 -3.10 16.04 -4.57
CA GLN A 104 -3.91 16.24 -3.38
C GLN A 104 -5.32 15.70 -3.59
N LEU A 105 -5.71 14.78 -2.72
CA LEU A 105 -7.08 14.30 -2.66
C LEU A 105 -7.94 15.33 -1.92
N GLY A 106 -9.15 15.52 -2.38
CA GLY A 106 -10.11 16.40 -1.78
C GLY A 106 -11.52 15.83 -1.84
N ASN A 107 -12.34 16.24 -0.88
CA ASN A 107 -13.77 16.01 -0.94
C ASN A 107 -14.44 17.39 -0.92
N ALA A 108 -15.05 17.77 -2.03
CA ALA A 108 -15.70 19.08 -2.20
C ALA A 108 -16.90 19.28 -1.26
N GLN A 109 -17.47 18.21 -0.73
CA GLN A 109 -18.67 18.26 0.10
C GLN A 109 -18.37 18.63 1.56
N ASN A 110 -17.38 17.94 2.17
CA ASN A 110 -17.13 18.09 3.62
C ASN A 110 -15.63 18.10 3.99
N GLY A 111 -14.73 18.12 3.01
CA GLY A 111 -13.28 18.14 3.25
C GLY A 111 -12.68 16.82 3.80
N GLN A 112 -13.51 15.85 4.16
CA GLN A 112 -13.05 14.60 4.74
C GLN A 112 -12.69 13.59 3.66
N ILE A 113 -11.57 12.90 3.82
CA ILE A 113 -11.10 11.88 2.88
C ILE A 113 -11.28 10.51 3.50
N ASP A 114 -11.99 9.65 2.78
CA ASP A 114 -12.15 8.25 3.15
C ASP A 114 -10.90 7.46 2.73
N LEU A 115 -10.02 7.18 3.68
CA LEU A 115 -8.80 6.38 3.47
C LEU A 115 -9.05 4.88 3.47
N GLY A 116 -10.27 4.44 3.77
CA GLY A 116 -10.70 3.05 3.61
C GLY A 116 -10.81 2.60 2.15
N LYS A 117 -10.90 3.56 1.22
CA LYS A 117 -10.99 3.27 -0.22
C LYS A 117 -9.69 2.84 -0.86
N PHE A 118 -8.54 3.09 -0.23
CA PHE A 118 -7.23 2.82 -0.81
C PHE A 118 -6.69 1.50 -0.31
N SER A 119 -6.39 0.60 -1.26
CA SER A 119 -5.75 -0.69 -1.01
C SER A 119 -4.28 -0.53 -0.71
N LEU A 120 -3.73 -1.41 0.12
CA LEU A 120 -2.28 -1.49 0.32
C LEU A 120 -1.56 -2.28 -0.76
N ASP A 121 -2.25 -3.06 -1.58
CA ASP A 121 -1.63 -3.95 -2.55
C ASP A 121 -0.86 -3.23 -3.67
N ASN A 122 -1.19 -1.97 -3.91
CA ASN A 122 -0.52 -1.12 -4.89
C ASN A 122 0.24 0.05 -4.25
N ILE A 123 0.65 -0.07 -2.99
CA ILE A 123 1.33 1.02 -2.27
C ILE A 123 2.72 0.57 -1.85
N ASP A 124 3.73 1.38 -2.19
CA ASP A 124 5.12 1.20 -1.78
C ASP A 124 5.42 1.89 -0.45
N GLU A 125 4.78 3.03 -0.21
CA GLU A 125 5.10 3.86 0.96
C GLU A 125 3.94 4.74 1.38
N ILE A 126 3.78 4.86 2.69
CA ILE A 126 2.91 5.84 3.33
C ILE A 126 3.76 6.64 4.30
N SER A 127 3.79 7.96 4.13
CA SER A 127 4.54 8.87 4.98
C SER A 127 3.60 9.89 5.63
N LEU A 128 3.75 10.07 6.94
CA LEU A 128 3.02 11.05 7.73
C LEU A 128 3.95 12.16 8.20
N TYR A 129 3.61 13.39 7.85
CA TYR A 129 4.26 14.60 8.33
C TYR A 129 3.37 15.29 9.35
N ASN A 130 3.91 15.55 10.53
CA ASN A 130 3.25 16.35 11.56
C ASN A 130 3.45 17.83 11.25
N GLY A 131 2.68 18.38 10.33
CA GLY A 131 2.85 19.70 9.76
C GLY A 131 3.33 19.62 8.31
N GLN A 132 4.26 20.47 7.96
CA GLN A 132 4.76 20.61 6.59
C GLN A 132 5.93 19.64 6.34
N LYS A 133 6.04 19.19 5.10
CA LYS A 133 7.25 18.57 4.59
C LYS A 133 8.33 19.64 4.48
N SER A 134 9.58 19.31 4.81
CA SER A 134 10.69 20.27 4.75
C SER A 134 11.16 20.61 3.32
N GLU A 135 10.45 20.17 2.30
CA GLU A 135 10.80 20.37 0.90
C GLU A 135 10.29 21.72 0.40
N ILE A 136 11.19 22.53 -0.19
CA ILE A 136 10.85 23.89 -0.69
C ILE A 136 9.97 23.83 -1.94
N PHE A 137 10.17 22.79 -2.77
CA PHE A 137 9.43 22.61 -4.04
C PHE A 137 8.14 21.82 -3.81
N GLN A 138 7.19 22.43 -3.15
CA GLN A 138 5.86 21.87 -2.94
C GLN A 138 4.78 22.93 -3.21
N PRO A 139 3.57 22.53 -3.63
CA PRO A 139 2.48 23.46 -3.86
C PRO A 139 2.14 24.27 -2.60
N ALA A 140 1.75 25.53 -2.76
CA ALA A 140 1.40 26.39 -1.63
C ALA A 140 0.30 25.82 -0.73
N ARG A 141 -0.61 25.01 -1.29
CA ARG A 141 -1.68 24.34 -0.56
C ARG A 141 -1.19 23.33 0.48
N ASP A 142 0.00 22.75 0.28
CA ASP A 142 0.58 21.78 1.20
C ASP A 142 0.93 22.40 2.55
N PHE A 143 1.16 23.73 2.54
CA PHE A 143 1.45 24.50 3.75
C PHE A 143 0.21 24.80 4.61
N GLY A 144 -0.99 24.56 4.10
CA GLY A 144 -2.24 24.85 4.79
C GLY A 144 -2.80 23.69 5.66
N SER A 145 -2.09 22.57 5.73
CA SER A 145 -2.59 21.37 6.45
C SER A 145 -1.95 21.23 7.83
N ALA A 146 -2.74 20.82 8.82
CA ALA A 146 -2.26 20.54 10.18
C ALA A 146 -1.36 19.30 10.26
N GLY A 147 -1.58 18.37 9.35
CA GLY A 147 -0.75 17.21 9.10
C GLY A 147 -0.95 16.72 7.68
N THR A 148 0.04 16.07 7.12
CA THR A 148 0.02 15.66 5.71
C THR A 148 0.41 14.20 5.57
N ILE A 149 -0.41 13.45 4.84
CA ILE A 149 -0.20 12.06 4.51
C ILE A 149 0.16 11.98 3.02
N TYR A 150 1.32 11.41 2.72
CA TYR A 150 1.74 11.10 1.35
C TYR A 150 1.66 9.60 1.13
N ILE A 151 0.91 9.22 0.11
CA ILE A 151 0.75 7.85 -0.34
C ILE A 151 1.46 7.72 -1.68
N ARG A 152 2.43 6.84 -1.75
CA ARG A 152 3.17 6.55 -2.97
C ARG A 152 2.82 5.15 -3.45
N THR A 153 2.29 5.07 -4.67
CA THR A 153 1.94 3.79 -5.27
C THR A 153 3.17 3.05 -5.78
N HIS A 154 2.97 1.78 -6.03
CA HIS A 154 4.01 0.89 -6.52
C HIS A 154 4.45 1.29 -7.95
N HIS A 155 5.75 1.46 -8.12
CA HIS A 155 6.39 1.61 -9.42
C HIS A 155 6.97 0.27 -9.86
N PRO A 156 6.63 -0.21 -11.07
CA PRO A 156 7.12 -1.48 -11.58
C PRO A 156 8.64 -1.56 -11.58
N ARG A 157 9.17 -2.65 -11.04
CA ARG A 157 10.60 -2.96 -11.04
C ARG A 157 10.77 -4.37 -11.55
N PHE A 158 11.61 -4.53 -12.59
CA PHE A 158 11.80 -5.80 -13.25
C PHE A 158 13.22 -6.30 -13.02
N GLU A 159 13.34 -7.58 -12.72
CA GLU A 159 14.61 -8.27 -12.72
C GLU A 159 15.14 -8.38 -14.16
N GLU A 160 16.43 -8.59 -14.31
CA GLU A 160 17.06 -8.76 -15.60
C GLU A 160 16.47 -9.98 -16.33
N GLY A 161 16.09 -9.79 -17.59
CA GLY A 161 15.46 -10.83 -18.40
C GLY A 161 13.97 -11.08 -18.17
N LYS A 162 13.33 -10.41 -17.19
CA LYS A 162 11.89 -10.52 -16.96
C LYS A 162 11.15 -9.28 -17.44
N ASN A 163 10.04 -9.47 -18.11
CA ASN A 163 9.16 -8.39 -18.57
C ASN A 163 7.81 -8.37 -17.88
N ASP A 164 7.48 -9.41 -17.14
CA ASP A 164 6.20 -9.56 -16.44
C ASP A 164 6.41 -9.90 -14.98
N ASN A 165 5.63 -9.24 -14.11
CA ASN A 165 5.49 -9.59 -12.71
C ASN A 165 4.01 -9.80 -12.39
N PHE A 166 3.71 -10.86 -11.66
CA PHE A 166 2.37 -11.15 -11.15
C PHE A 166 2.40 -11.29 -9.64
N ASN A 167 1.47 -10.63 -8.98
CA ASN A 167 1.24 -10.79 -7.56
C ASN A 167 -0.25 -11.06 -7.34
N VAL A 168 -0.56 -12.19 -6.70
CA VAL A 168 -1.94 -12.57 -6.36
C VAL A 168 -2.03 -12.67 -4.86
N THR A 169 -2.96 -11.92 -4.27
CA THR A 169 -3.21 -11.91 -2.83
C THR A 169 -4.66 -12.31 -2.57
N LEU A 170 -4.86 -13.19 -1.62
CA LEU A 170 -6.19 -13.53 -1.11
C LEU A 170 -6.20 -13.28 0.40
N ARG A 171 -7.01 -12.33 0.83
CA ARG A 171 -7.24 -12.08 2.26
C ARG A 171 -8.62 -12.60 2.64
N THR A 172 -8.69 -13.29 3.74
CA THR A 172 -9.93 -13.75 4.35
C THR A 172 -9.94 -13.33 5.82
N GLY A 173 -11.10 -13.18 6.40
CA GLY A 173 -11.19 -12.73 7.79
C GLY A 173 -12.57 -12.87 8.40
N SER A 174 -12.72 -12.27 9.57
CA SER A 174 -13.99 -12.21 10.29
C SER A 174 -15.07 -11.54 9.46
N PHE A 175 -16.32 -11.78 9.82
CA PHE A 175 -17.52 -11.21 9.18
C PHE A 175 -17.73 -11.66 7.73
N GLY A 176 -17.20 -12.83 7.36
CA GLY A 176 -17.30 -13.37 6.00
C GLY A 176 -16.50 -12.56 4.98
N LEU A 177 -15.39 -11.97 5.40
CA LEU A 177 -14.52 -11.20 4.51
C LEU A 177 -13.80 -12.12 3.53
N ALA A 178 -13.89 -11.77 2.25
CA ALA A 178 -13.07 -12.28 1.16
C ALA A 178 -12.57 -11.09 0.32
N ASN A 179 -11.25 -11.01 0.15
CA ASN A 179 -10.61 -9.89 -0.53
C ASN A 179 -9.49 -10.41 -1.45
N PRO A 180 -9.86 -10.94 -2.64
CA PRO A 180 -8.90 -11.25 -3.68
C PRO A 180 -8.36 -10.00 -4.35
N SER A 181 -7.06 -9.98 -4.65
CA SER A 181 -6.44 -8.95 -5.47
C SER A 181 -5.40 -9.54 -6.42
N ILE A 182 -5.22 -8.90 -7.56
CA ILE A 182 -4.25 -9.26 -8.58
C ILE A 182 -3.54 -8.00 -9.02
N ARG A 183 -2.21 -8.01 -8.98
CA ARG A 183 -1.35 -6.99 -9.56
C ARG A 183 -0.52 -7.61 -10.67
N TRP A 184 -0.61 -7.03 -11.86
CA TRP A 184 0.16 -7.39 -13.02
C TRP A 184 0.97 -6.19 -13.49
N GLU A 185 2.24 -6.41 -13.75
CA GLU A 185 3.17 -5.43 -14.25
C GLU A 185 3.81 -5.95 -15.53
N HIS A 186 3.92 -5.08 -16.52
CA HIS A 186 4.52 -5.42 -17.79
C HIS A 186 5.49 -4.34 -18.27
N ARG A 187 6.63 -4.77 -18.78
CA ARG A 187 7.63 -3.90 -19.38
C ARG A 187 7.58 -4.03 -20.91
N PHE A 188 7.08 -3.00 -21.58
CA PHE A 188 7.04 -2.94 -23.06
C PHE A 188 8.41 -2.66 -23.65
N SER A 189 9.21 -1.82 -22.97
CA SER A 189 10.54 -1.43 -23.39
C SER A 189 11.38 -1.01 -22.17
N PRO A 190 12.69 -0.79 -22.29
CA PRO A 190 13.51 -0.23 -21.21
C PRO A 190 13.00 1.12 -20.67
N SER A 191 12.26 1.86 -21.49
CA SER A 191 11.74 3.19 -21.13
C SER A 191 10.24 3.24 -20.89
N LEU A 192 9.49 2.13 -21.09
CA LEU A 192 8.03 2.11 -20.94
C LEU A 192 7.57 0.86 -20.21
N SER A 193 6.85 1.06 -19.12
CA SER A 193 6.23 -0.02 -18.34
C SER A 193 4.81 0.34 -17.92
N MET A 194 4.05 -0.68 -17.54
CA MET A 194 2.73 -0.51 -16.96
C MET A 194 2.57 -1.31 -15.69
N ASN A 195 1.64 -0.89 -14.85
CA ASN A 195 1.03 -1.72 -13.83
C ASN A 195 -0.49 -1.73 -13.99
N PHE A 196 -1.08 -2.84 -13.60
CA PHE A 196 -2.52 -3.00 -13.48
C PHE A 196 -2.81 -3.72 -12.17
N ASN A 197 -3.67 -3.15 -11.34
CA ASN A 197 -4.07 -3.72 -10.08
C ASN A 197 -5.60 -3.77 -9.99
N THR A 198 -6.14 -4.91 -9.62
CA THR A 198 -7.57 -5.05 -9.34
C THR A 198 -7.78 -5.76 -8.02
N GLU A 199 -8.74 -5.29 -7.26
CA GLU A 199 -9.11 -5.84 -5.95
C GLU A 199 -10.63 -5.87 -5.82
N TYR A 200 -11.13 -6.98 -5.34
CA TYR A 200 -12.54 -7.12 -5.00
C TYR A 200 -12.67 -7.40 -3.51
N THR A 201 -13.47 -6.63 -2.83
CA THR A 201 -13.77 -6.82 -1.41
C THR A 201 -15.21 -7.26 -1.25
N PHE A 202 -15.41 -8.38 -0.58
CA PHE A 202 -16.72 -8.87 -0.19
C PHE A 202 -16.71 -9.16 1.30
N ALA A 203 -17.73 -8.73 2.01
CA ALA A 203 -17.96 -9.15 3.39
C ALA A 203 -19.47 -9.16 3.68
N THR A 204 -19.90 -10.12 4.50
CA THR A 204 -21.30 -10.17 4.95
C THR A 204 -21.56 -9.20 6.10
N GLY A 205 -20.52 -8.81 6.84
CA GLY A 205 -20.62 -7.94 8.00
C GLY A 205 -21.46 -8.50 9.14
N GLN A 206 -21.79 -9.80 9.12
CA GLN A 206 -22.66 -10.43 10.09
C GLN A 206 -21.86 -10.90 11.30
N TYR A 207 -22.37 -10.60 12.49
CA TYR A 207 -21.87 -11.15 13.76
C TYR A 207 -23.00 -11.23 14.78
N HIS A 208 -22.83 -12.16 15.74
CA HIS A 208 -23.76 -12.30 16.83
C HIS A 208 -23.45 -11.28 17.93
N PHE A 209 -24.48 -10.64 18.44
CA PHE A 209 -24.36 -9.76 19.60
C PHE A 209 -25.49 -10.02 20.56
N ARG A 210 -25.20 -9.89 21.85
CA ARG A 210 -26.19 -9.96 22.91
C ARG A 210 -26.76 -8.57 23.12
N TYR A 211 -28.07 -8.49 23.08
CA TYR A 211 -28.82 -7.26 23.33
C TYR A 211 -29.69 -7.44 24.55
N HIS A 212 -29.52 -6.58 25.55
CA HIS A 212 -30.39 -6.54 26.69
C HIS A 212 -30.90 -5.10 26.89
N LYS A 213 -32.17 -4.98 27.16
CA LYS A 213 -32.85 -3.74 27.50
C LYS A 213 -33.36 -3.86 28.92
N LYS A 214 -33.16 -2.80 29.72
CA LYS A 214 -33.72 -2.70 31.06
C LYS A 214 -34.88 -1.71 31.05
N PHE A 215 -35.88 -1.92 31.88
CA PHE A 215 -36.89 -0.94 32.21
C PHE A 215 -36.28 0.19 33.05
N SER A 216 -37.03 1.27 33.26
CA SER A 216 -36.62 2.40 34.09
C SER A 216 -36.42 2.02 35.57
N ASP A 217 -37.06 0.97 36.04
CA ASP A 217 -36.92 0.42 37.40
C ASP A 217 -35.68 -0.52 37.55
N GLY A 218 -34.89 -0.72 36.46
CA GLY A 218 -33.72 -1.56 36.45
C GLY A 218 -34.01 -3.04 36.18
N THR A 219 -35.25 -3.47 36.07
CA THR A 219 -35.63 -4.83 35.74
C THR A 219 -35.30 -5.14 34.28
N LEU A 220 -34.98 -6.41 33.98
CA LEU A 220 -34.61 -6.85 32.64
C LEU A 220 -35.86 -6.96 31.77
N ALA A 221 -35.95 -6.10 30.72
CA ALA A 221 -37.05 -6.15 29.77
C ALA A 221 -36.83 -7.20 28.68
N TRP A 222 -35.60 -7.28 28.20
CA TRP A 222 -35.20 -8.15 27.08
C TRP A 222 -33.76 -8.60 27.26
N ASP A 223 -33.53 -9.88 27.02
CA ASP A 223 -32.18 -10.45 26.90
C ASP A 223 -32.19 -11.46 25.73
N THR A 224 -31.61 -11.09 24.62
CA THR A 224 -31.63 -11.92 23.41
C THR A 224 -30.31 -11.81 22.64
N THR A 225 -30.00 -12.86 21.90
CA THR A 225 -28.87 -12.84 20.95
C THR A 225 -29.42 -12.64 19.55
N ALA A 226 -28.90 -11.64 18.86
CA ALA A 226 -29.29 -11.32 17.49
C ALA A 226 -28.07 -11.31 16.58
N VAL A 227 -28.31 -11.45 15.28
CA VAL A 227 -27.29 -11.30 14.24
C VAL A 227 -27.35 -9.88 13.70
N ARG A 228 -26.19 -9.21 13.65
CA ARG A 228 -26.08 -7.87 13.06
C ARG A 228 -26.40 -7.93 11.57
N LYS A 229 -27.23 -7.02 11.10
CA LYS A 229 -27.67 -6.87 9.72
C LYS A 229 -27.16 -5.57 9.11
N ASN A 230 -27.17 -5.46 7.77
CA ASN A 230 -26.72 -4.29 7.01
C ASN A 230 -25.26 -3.89 7.29
N GLY A 231 -24.39 -4.86 7.52
CA GLY A 231 -22.94 -4.66 7.60
C GLY A 231 -22.19 -5.15 6.36
N ASP A 232 -22.96 -5.58 5.35
CA ASP A 232 -22.43 -6.13 4.12
C ASP A 232 -21.73 -5.08 3.26
N VAL A 233 -20.72 -5.52 2.53
CA VAL A 233 -19.98 -4.70 1.57
C VAL A 233 -19.60 -5.52 0.36
N LYS A 234 -19.71 -4.89 -0.80
CA LYS A 234 -19.12 -5.31 -2.06
C LYS A 234 -18.42 -4.11 -2.65
N ALA A 235 -17.15 -4.23 -2.93
CA ALA A 235 -16.40 -3.13 -3.52
C ALA A 235 -15.43 -3.66 -4.59
N LEU A 236 -15.39 -2.99 -5.72
CA LEU A 236 -14.44 -3.22 -6.79
C LEU A 236 -13.51 -2.02 -6.89
N ARG A 237 -12.23 -2.29 -6.93
CA ARG A 237 -11.18 -1.30 -7.16
C ARG A 237 -10.36 -1.75 -8.36
N VAL A 238 -10.14 -0.83 -9.29
CA VAL A 238 -9.28 -1.04 -10.45
C VAL A 238 -8.35 0.15 -10.57
N GLU A 239 -7.07 -0.13 -10.62
CA GLU A 239 -6.02 0.87 -10.79
C GLU A 239 -5.13 0.48 -11.96
N GLY A 240 -4.69 1.47 -12.71
CA GLY A 240 -3.73 1.28 -13.79
C GLY A 240 -2.74 2.42 -13.86
N GLY A 241 -1.52 2.11 -14.27
CA GLY A 241 -0.46 3.09 -14.44
C GLY A 241 0.39 2.80 -15.67
N LEU A 242 0.72 3.84 -16.42
CA LEU A 242 1.77 3.82 -17.44
C LEU A 242 2.93 4.70 -16.96
N PHE A 243 4.13 4.20 -17.08
CA PHE A 243 5.34 4.85 -16.60
C PHE A 243 6.33 4.93 -17.74
N GLY A 244 6.77 6.12 -18.08
CA GLY A 244 7.70 6.33 -19.16
C GLY A 244 8.89 7.20 -18.78
N ASN A 245 10.05 6.86 -19.32
CA ASN A 245 11.29 7.61 -19.18
C ASN A 245 11.57 8.35 -20.51
N ILE A 246 11.91 9.62 -20.41
CA ILE A 246 12.37 10.45 -21.53
C ILE A 246 13.76 10.99 -21.19
N PRO A 247 14.57 11.46 -22.17
CA PRO A 247 15.98 11.83 -21.91
C PRO A 247 16.22 12.80 -20.76
N HIS A 248 15.23 13.66 -20.44
CA HIS A 248 15.37 14.67 -19.40
C HIS A 248 14.25 14.64 -18.36
N GLY A 249 13.55 13.51 -18.24
CA GLY A 249 12.46 13.42 -17.27
C GLY A 249 11.77 12.09 -17.26
N VAL A 250 10.76 12.03 -16.42
CA VAL A 250 9.85 10.87 -16.28
C VAL A 250 8.43 11.38 -16.39
N TRP A 251 7.55 10.55 -16.91
CA TRP A 251 6.12 10.81 -16.92
C TRP A 251 5.37 9.59 -16.43
N ASN A 252 4.22 9.81 -15.87
CA ASN A 252 3.29 8.75 -15.51
C ASN A 252 1.86 9.17 -15.86
N LEU A 253 1.07 8.19 -16.27
CA LEU A 253 -0.36 8.31 -16.45
C LEU A 253 -1.02 7.30 -15.54
N LYS A 254 -1.99 7.73 -14.74
CA LYS A 254 -2.69 6.86 -13.79
C LYS A 254 -4.18 6.90 -13.99
N PHE A 255 -4.79 5.73 -13.80
CA PHE A 255 -6.23 5.52 -13.80
C PHE A 255 -6.63 4.88 -12.48
N TYR A 256 -7.72 5.37 -11.91
CA TYR A 256 -8.31 4.84 -10.69
C TYR A 256 -9.83 4.76 -10.85
N TYR A 257 -10.38 3.58 -10.60
CA TYR A 257 -11.81 3.34 -10.55
C TYR A 257 -12.17 2.66 -9.24
N TYR A 258 -13.21 3.12 -8.59
CA TYR A 258 -13.75 2.54 -7.37
C TYR A 258 -15.26 2.56 -7.41
N ASP A 259 -15.84 1.40 -7.23
CA ASP A 259 -17.28 1.21 -7.08
C ASP A 259 -17.57 0.41 -5.82
N SER A 260 -18.61 0.79 -5.06
CA SER A 260 -18.94 0.06 -3.84
C SER A 260 -20.43 0.13 -3.52
N GLU A 261 -20.96 -1.02 -3.21
CA GLU A 261 -22.27 -1.22 -2.61
C GLU A 261 -22.08 -1.65 -1.16
N ARG A 262 -22.75 -0.98 -0.25
CA ARG A 262 -22.59 -1.26 1.18
C ARG A 262 -23.87 -1.06 1.96
N GLY A 263 -24.14 -1.97 2.88
CA GLY A 263 -25.18 -1.79 3.89
C GLY A 263 -24.79 -0.72 4.88
N ILE A 264 -25.78 -0.03 5.41
CA ILE A 264 -25.59 0.96 6.48
C ILE A 264 -26.26 0.41 7.73
N PRO A 265 -25.50 -0.15 8.69
CA PRO A 265 -26.05 -0.68 9.91
C PRO A 265 -26.64 0.47 10.75
N GLY A 266 -27.94 0.40 11.00
CA GLY A 266 -28.63 1.35 11.86
C GLY A 266 -28.33 1.13 13.35
N ALA A 267 -29.07 1.78 14.24
CA ALA A 267 -28.99 1.52 15.66
C ALA A 267 -29.35 0.05 15.97
N ILE A 268 -28.75 -0.51 17.03
CA ILE A 268 -28.95 -1.92 17.41
C ILE A 268 -30.43 -2.24 17.64
N VAL A 269 -31.20 -1.27 18.17
CA VAL A 269 -32.64 -1.40 18.40
C VAL A 269 -33.47 -1.55 17.13
N ASN A 270 -32.92 -1.13 15.98
CA ASN A 270 -33.54 -1.20 14.65
C ASN A 270 -32.75 -2.12 13.73
N ASN A 271 -32.42 -3.32 14.21
CA ASN A 271 -31.63 -4.30 13.45
C ASN A 271 -32.49 -5.00 12.36
N VAL A 272 -32.86 -4.25 11.33
CA VAL A 272 -33.63 -4.71 10.17
C VAL A 272 -32.81 -4.58 8.90
N TRP A 273 -33.10 -5.44 7.89
CA TRP A 273 -32.56 -5.24 6.57
C TRP A 273 -33.21 -4.00 5.94
N LYS A 274 -32.37 -3.07 5.49
CA LYS A 274 -32.81 -1.95 4.64
C LYS A 274 -32.30 -2.24 3.24
N THR A 275 -33.21 -2.32 2.31
CA THR A 275 -32.95 -2.36 0.89
C THR A 275 -32.67 -0.96 0.38
#